data_952c838a9f74fab3cef52e173d877bb4
#
_entry.id   952c838a9f74fab3cef52e173d877bb4
#
_cell.length_a   1.000
_cell.length_b   1.000
_cell.length_c   1.000
_cell.angle_alpha   90.00
_cell.angle_beta   90.00
_cell.angle_gamma   90.00
#
_symmetry.space_group_name_H-M   'P 1'
#
loop_
_entity.id
_entity.type
_entity.pdbx_description
1 polymer ?
#
loop_
_entity_poly.entity_id
_entity_poly.type
_entity_poly.pdbx_seq_one_letter_code
_entity_poly.pdbx_strand_id
1 'polypeptide(L)'
;MCIRDRVTVYHAGIVGTDGDILLDACKEAGVNTKYIRRLPVKGGHTMIQVDKNAQNCIILYGGTNQMQTKEFVDEVLADFGEGDYLILQNEINMLDYIIDQAYEKKMKIVMNPSPFDDKLSTCDLSKVYLFLVNEIEGEQITGCKDKDQILDAMAAKFPNARFVLTLGSDGAVYYDGKEKVFQDIFKVKAVDTTAAGDTFTGYFIAAVTAGRSIQEALRMAAKASSIAVSRPGATPSIPRADEVKNCLLYTSPSPRDTR
;
A
#
# COMPACT_ATOMS: atom_id res chain seq x y z
N MET A 1 -4.98 5.70 7.74
CA MET A 1 -4.17 6.67 6.94
C MET A 1 -5.03 7.91 6.70
N CYS A 2 -4.70 9.01 7.37
CA CYS A 2 -5.49 10.23 7.24
C CYS A 2 -4.81 11.19 6.30
N ILE A 3 -5.34 11.29 5.09
CA ILE A 3 -5.00 12.36 4.19
C ILE A 3 -5.99 13.50 4.49
N ARG A 4 -5.76 14.20 5.58
CA ARG A 4 -6.68 15.22 6.09
C ARG A 4 -6.87 16.43 5.21
N ASP A 5 -6.08 16.60 4.12
CA ASP A 5 -6.06 17.90 3.48
C ASP A 5 -6.66 17.99 2.08
N ARG A 6 -6.99 16.88 1.34
CA ARG A 6 -7.61 17.05 0.00
C ARG A 6 -8.11 15.77 -0.70
N VAL A 7 -7.86 14.57 -0.19
CA VAL A 7 -8.28 13.33 -0.88
C VAL A 7 -9.27 12.57 -0.01
N THR A 8 -10.46 12.32 -0.53
CA THR A 8 -11.44 11.47 0.15
C THR A 8 -11.03 10.02 -0.06
N VAL A 9 -10.83 9.29 1.05
CA VAL A 9 -10.51 7.86 1.03
C VAL A 9 -11.75 7.06 1.41
N TYR A 10 -12.12 6.12 0.56
CA TYR A 10 -13.16 5.13 0.83
C TYR A 10 -12.53 3.78 1.13
N HIS A 11 -13.12 3.04 2.05
CA HIS A 11 -12.80 1.62 2.20
C HIS A 11 -14.01 0.80 1.78
N ALA A 12 -13.79 -0.11 0.83
CA ALA A 12 -14.78 -1.09 0.39
C ALA A 12 -14.37 -2.47 0.87
N GLY A 13 -15.29 -3.20 1.48
CA GLY A 13 -15.01 -4.53 2.00
C GLY A 13 -16.17 -5.11 2.81
N ILE A 14 -15.96 -6.32 3.29
CA ILE A 14 -16.95 -7.04 4.11
C ILE A 14 -16.33 -7.39 5.44
N VAL A 15 -16.98 -6.99 6.52
CA VAL A 15 -16.58 -7.34 7.88
C VAL A 15 -17.55 -8.35 8.52
N GLY A 16 -17.06 -9.10 9.46
CA GLY A 16 -17.86 -10.05 10.21
C GLY A 16 -18.52 -9.44 11.46
N THR A 17 -19.05 -10.31 12.32
CA THR A 17 -19.65 -9.93 13.62
C THR A 17 -18.64 -9.29 14.58
N ASP A 18 -17.36 -9.51 14.34
CA ASP A 18 -16.19 -9.03 15.09
C ASP A 18 -15.53 -7.79 14.46
N GLY A 19 -16.16 -7.17 13.45
CA GLY A 19 -15.57 -6.10 12.64
C GLY A 19 -15.64 -4.70 13.24
N ASP A 20 -16.16 -4.50 14.46
CA ASP A 20 -16.31 -3.15 15.04
C ASP A 20 -14.98 -2.43 15.19
N ILE A 21 -13.94 -3.12 15.63
CA ILE A 21 -12.60 -2.56 15.77
C ILE A 21 -12.06 -1.98 14.44
N LEU A 22 -12.36 -2.62 13.31
CA LEU A 22 -11.95 -2.16 11.98
C LEU A 22 -12.74 -0.93 11.55
N LEU A 23 -14.06 -0.93 11.80
CA LEU A 23 -14.92 0.21 11.50
C LEU A 23 -14.53 1.44 12.32
N ASP A 24 -14.24 1.27 13.60
CA ASP A 24 -13.85 2.36 14.47
C ASP A 24 -12.48 2.92 14.07
N ALA A 25 -11.52 2.07 13.75
CA ALA A 25 -10.23 2.51 13.22
C ALA A 25 -10.38 3.31 11.90
N CYS A 26 -11.25 2.87 10.99
CA CYS A 26 -11.55 3.62 9.77
C CYS A 26 -12.15 4.99 10.07
N LYS A 27 -13.13 5.07 10.97
CA LYS A 27 -13.79 6.32 11.38
C LYS A 27 -12.80 7.29 12.03
N GLU A 28 -11.99 6.81 12.99
CA GLU A 28 -10.95 7.61 13.63
C GLU A 28 -9.93 8.15 12.65
N ALA A 29 -9.62 7.35 11.62
CA ALA A 29 -8.75 7.75 10.52
C ALA A 29 -9.43 8.68 9.51
N GLY A 30 -10.72 8.96 9.60
CA GLY A 30 -11.47 9.79 8.67
C GLY A 30 -11.72 9.11 7.31
N VAL A 31 -11.63 7.78 7.26
CA VAL A 31 -11.94 6.98 6.06
C VAL A 31 -13.46 6.85 5.92
N ASN A 32 -13.97 7.05 4.71
CA ASN A 32 -15.39 6.86 4.43
C ASN A 32 -15.71 5.36 4.38
N THR A 33 -16.64 4.93 5.21
CA THR A 33 -17.02 3.53 5.38
C THR A 33 -18.33 3.16 4.66
N LYS A 34 -18.80 4.00 3.73
CA LYS A 34 -20.06 3.79 2.98
C LYS A 34 -20.14 2.39 2.36
N TYR A 35 -19.01 1.86 1.90
CA TYR A 35 -18.94 0.57 1.21
C TYR A 35 -18.43 -0.58 2.08
N ILE A 36 -18.49 -0.44 3.41
CA ILE A 36 -18.23 -1.56 4.29
C ILE A 36 -19.56 -2.24 4.63
N ARG A 37 -19.71 -3.50 4.22
CA ARG A 37 -20.84 -4.36 4.55
C ARG A 37 -20.51 -5.23 5.75
N ARG A 38 -21.53 -5.60 6.53
CA ARG A 38 -21.42 -6.54 7.64
C ARG A 38 -22.20 -7.80 7.34
N LEU A 39 -21.57 -8.96 7.57
CA LEU A 39 -22.23 -10.26 7.50
C LEU A 39 -22.26 -10.93 8.88
N PRO A 40 -23.26 -11.79 9.14
CA PRO A 40 -23.42 -12.50 10.42
C PRO A 40 -22.51 -13.73 10.54
N VAL A 41 -21.25 -13.58 10.14
CA VAL A 41 -20.22 -14.61 10.18
C VAL A 41 -18.93 -14.02 10.75
N LYS A 42 -17.92 -14.85 11.01
CA LYS A 42 -16.59 -14.38 11.43
C LYS A 42 -15.87 -13.62 10.31
N GLY A 43 -15.24 -12.51 10.68
CA GLY A 43 -14.35 -11.74 9.82
C GLY A 43 -13.07 -12.49 9.46
N GLY A 44 -12.37 -12.00 8.44
CA GLY A 44 -11.02 -12.45 8.15
C GLY A 44 -10.07 -12.08 9.31
N HIS A 45 -9.18 -13.01 9.65
CA HIS A 45 -8.19 -12.78 10.71
C HIS A 45 -6.94 -13.64 10.51
N THR A 46 -5.88 -13.24 11.16
CA THR A 46 -4.59 -13.93 11.17
C THR A 46 -4.20 -14.35 12.57
N MET A 47 -3.53 -15.50 12.67
CA MET A 47 -2.79 -15.92 13.85
C MET A 47 -1.31 -15.85 13.53
N ILE A 48 -0.58 -14.98 14.21
CA ILE A 48 0.86 -14.79 14.02
C ILE A 48 1.58 -15.45 15.18
N GLN A 49 2.38 -16.46 14.89
CA GLN A 49 3.27 -17.12 15.84
C GLN A 49 4.68 -16.61 15.62
N VAL A 50 5.35 -16.18 16.69
CA VAL A 50 6.72 -15.70 16.63
C VAL A 50 7.58 -16.60 17.51
N ASP A 51 8.65 -17.16 16.94
CA ASP A 51 9.58 -17.99 17.67
C ASP A 51 10.65 -17.14 18.43
N LYS A 52 11.51 -17.82 19.20
CA LYS A 52 12.60 -17.19 19.96
C LYS A 52 13.67 -16.50 19.10
N ASN A 53 13.70 -16.77 17.80
CA ASN A 53 14.61 -16.17 16.83
C ASN A 53 13.94 -15.03 16.03
N ALA A 54 12.77 -14.58 16.48
CA ALA A 54 11.93 -13.59 15.80
C ALA A 54 11.44 -14.02 14.40
N GLN A 55 11.43 -15.35 14.13
CA GLN A 55 10.82 -15.89 12.91
C GLN A 55 9.32 -16.01 13.12
N ASN A 56 8.53 -15.59 12.13
CA ASN A 56 7.09 -15.68 12.22
C ASN A 56 6.51 -16.78 11.31
N CYS A 57 5.40 -17.34 11.77
CA CYS A 57 4.51 -18.17 10.97
C CYS A 57 3.13 -17.53 11.03
N ILE A 58 2.55 -17.28 9.86
CA ILE A 58 1.27 -16.57 9.74
C ILE A 58 0.23 -17.56 9.22
N ILE A 59 -0.81 -17.83 10.02
CA ILE A 59 -1.96 -18.62 9.62
C ILE A 59 -3.10 -17.69 9.30
N LEU A 60 -3.58 -17.74 8.05
CA LEU A 60 -4.63 -16.89 7.53
C LEU A 60 -5.99 -17.60 7.56
N TYR A 61 -7.00 -16.95 8.08
CA TYR A 61 -8.40 -17.30 7.86
C TYR A 61 -9.07 -16.19 7.05
N GLY A 62 -9.41 -16.49 5.80
CA GLY A 62 -9.96 -15.50 4.86
C GLY A 62 -11.29 -14.88 5.32
N GLY A 63 -12.19 -15.69 5.90
CA GLY A 63 -13.48 -15.23 6.42
C GLY A 63 -14.22 -14.35 5.40
N THR A 64 -14.69 -13.20 5.87
CA THR A 64 -15.42 -12.24 5.02
C THR A 64 -14.57 -11.62 3.90
N ASN A 65 -13.24 -11.68 3.97
CA ASN A 65 -12.37 -11.21 2.90
C ASN A 65 -12.53 -12.02 1.60
N GLN A 66 -13.06 -13.25 1.70
CA GLN A 66 -13.31 -14.14 0.57
C GLN A 66 -14.81 -14.19 0.19
N MET A 67 -15.60 -13.19 0.58
CA MET A 67 -17.05 -13.14 0.36
C MET A 67 -17.50 -11.97 -0.52
N GLN A 68 -16.58 -11.36 -1.26
CA GLN A 68 -16.95 -10.34 -2.26
C GLN A 68 -17.76 -11.00 -3.36
N THR A 69 -18.78 -10.29 -3.87
CA THR A 69 -19.61 -10.72 -4.99
C THR A 69 -19.52 -9.71 -6.13
N LYS A 70 -19.85 -10.12 -7.35
CA LYS A 70 -19.88 -9.22 -8.51
C LYS A 70 -20.79 -8.02 -8.28
N GLU A 71 -21.98 -8.27 -7.74
CA GLU A 71 -22.97 -7.24 -7.44
C GLU A 71 -22.44 -6.21 -6.43
N PHE A 72 -21.66 -6.67 -5.45
CA PHE A 72 -21.02 -5.75 -4.48
C PHE A 72 -19.92 -4.93 -5.16
N VAL A 73 -19.08 -5.55 -5.98
CA VAL A 73 -18.03 -4.85 -6.73
C VAL A 73 -18.65 -3.80 -7.67
N ASP A 74 -19.70 -4.17 -8.42
CA ASP A 74 -20.39 -3.28 -9.34
C ASP A 74 -21.03 -2.09 -8.61
N GLU A 75 -21.67 -2.33 -7.45
CA GLU A 75 -22.24 -1.27 -6.62
C GLU A 75 -21.16 -0.29 -6.14
N VAL A 76 -20.02 -0.82 -5.65
CA VAL A 76 -18.91 0.03 -5.20
C VAL A 76 -18.38 0.86 -6.35
N LEU A 77 -18.03 0.20 -7.46
CA LEU A 77 -17.38 0.86 -8.59
C LEU A 77 -18.32 1.80 -9.35
N ALA A 78 -19.64 1.71 -9.16
CA ALA A 78 -20.60 2.62 -9.79
C ALA A 78 -20.34 4.11 -9.48
N ASP A 79 -19.82 4.40 -8.30
CA ASP A 79 -19.55 5.77 -7.83
C ASP A 79 -18.12 6.27 -8.17
N PHE A 80 -17.31 5.48 -8.88
CA PHE A 80 -15.94 5.81 -9.24
C PHE A 80 -15.69 5.76 -10.74
N GLY A 81 -14.66 6.43 -11.20
CA GLY A 81 -14.34 6.53 -12.63
C GLY A 81 -12.96 7.11 -12.94
N GLU A 82 -12.87 7.73 -14.11
CA GLU A 82 -11.60 8.28 -14.61
C GLU A 82 -10.97 9.28 -13.65
N GLY A 83 -9.71 9.03 -13.31
CA GLY A 83 -8.94 9.86 -12.39
C GLY A 83 -8.93 9.36 -10.94
N ASP A 84 -9.88 8.51 -10.55
CA ASP A 84 -9.88 7.89 -9.24
C ASP A 84 -8.79 6.80 -9.12
N TYR A 85 -8.30 6.62 -7.91
CA TYR A 85 -7.31 5.60 -7.59
C TYR A 85 -7.97 4.42 -6.88
N LEU A 86 -7.72 3.21 -7.36
CA LEU A 86 -8.10 1.97 -6.70
C LEU A 86 -6.83 1.30 -6.14
N ILE A 87 -6.75 1.12 -4.83
CA ILE A 87 -5.62 0.45 -4.18
C ILE A 87 -6.04 -0.97 -3.83
N LEU A 88 -5.28 -1.95 -4.30
CA LEU A 88 -5.52 -3.37 -4.09
C LEU A 88 -4.31 -4.06 -3.47
N GLN A 89 -4.58 -5.03 -2.61
CA GLN A 89 -3.66 -6.06 -2.14
C GLN A 89 -4.23 -7.45 -2.48
N ASN A 90 -3.41 -8.50 -2.38
CA ASN A 90 -3.86 -9.86 -2.73
C ASN A 90 -4.46 -10.60 -1.51
N GLU A 91 -5.44 -9.98 -0.86
CA GLU A 91 -6.06 -10.54 0.36
C GLU A 91 -7.55 -10.88 0.20
N ILE A 92 -8.17 -10.42 -0.88
CA ILE A 92 -9.59 -10.62 -1.15
C ILE A 92 -9.81 -11.52 -2.37
N ASN A 93 -11.01 -12.06 -2.50
CA ASN A 93 -11.42 -12.74 -3.73
C ASN A 93 -11.81 -11.75 -4.83
N MET A 94 -12.01 -12.25 -6.05
CA MET A 94 -12.48 -11.49 -7.22
C MET A 94 -11.55 -10.37 -7.70
N LEU A 95 -10.25 -10.46 -7.42
CA LEU A 95 -9.29 -9.45 -7.86
C LEU A 95 -9.26 -9.29 -9.39
N ASP A 96 -9.38 -10.39 -10.12
CA ASP A 96 -9.51 -10.42 -11.59
C ASP A 96 -10.67 -9.54 -12.06
N TYR A 97 -11.84 -9.77 -11.51
CA TYR A 97 -13.05 -9.01 -11.86
C TYR A 97 -12.93 -7.53 -11.44
N ILE A 98 -12.42 -7.25 -10.25
CA ILE A 98 -12.22 -5.88 -9.74
C ILE A 98 -11.26 -5.10 -10.64
N ILE A 99 -10.14 -5.72 -11.04
CA ILE A 99 -9.15 -5.11 -11.94
C ILE A 99 -9.78 -4.80 -13.30
N ASP A 100 -10.53 -5.75 -13.86
CA ASP A 100 -11.18 -5.59 -15.14
C ASP A 100 -12.19 -4.44 -15.13
N GLN A 101 -13.09 -4.42 -14.15
CA GLN A 101 -14.11 -3.38 -14.02
C GLN A 101 -13.52 -1.99 -13.75
N ALA A 102 -12.49 -1.91 -12.93
CA ALA A 102 -11.80 -0.64 -12.66
C ALA A 102 -11.05 -0.10 -13.89
N TYR A 103 -10.44 -1.00 -14.67
CA TYR A 103 -9.78 -0.64 -15.92
C TYR A 103 -10.75 -0.09 -16.96
N GLU A 104 -11.91 -0.74 -17.16
CA GLU A 104 -12.99 -0.25 -18.05
C GLU A 104 -13.47 1.14 -17.65
N LYS A 105 -13.45 1.45 -16.37
CA LYS A 105 -13.80 2.78 -15.82
C LYS A 105 -12.64 3.78 -15.86
N LYS A 106 -11.49 3.41 -16.42
CA LYS A 106 -10.27 4.23 -16.52
C LYS A 106 -9.74 4.71 -15.17
N MET A 107 -9.97 3.94 -14.12
CA MET A 107 -9.39 4.18 -12.82
C MET A 107 -7.88 3.87 -12.83
N LYS A 108 -7.13 4.53 -11.96
CA LYS A 108 -5.71 4.24 -11.75
C LYS A 108 -5.55 3.11 -10.75
N ILE A 109 -5.28 1.91 -11.22
CA ILE A 109 -5.13 0.71 -10.39
C ILE A 109 -3.72 0.70 -9.78
N VAL A 110 -3.68 0.73 -8.46
CA VAL A 110 -2.44 0.60 -7.66
C VAL A 110 -2.44 -0.77 -7.01
N MET A 111 -1.41 -1.56 -7.26
CA MET A 111 -1.30 -2.92 -6.77
C MET A 111 -0.09 -3.10 -5.87
N ASN A 112 -0.35 -3.52 -4.63
CA ASN A 112 0.64 -4.19 -3.80
C ASN A 112 0.29 -5.69 -3.81
N PRO A 113 1.07 -6.55 -4.48
CA PRO A 113 0.71 -7.96 -4.69
C PRO A 113 0.95 -8.85 -3.46
N SER A 114 1.01 -8.28 -2.27
CA SER A 114 1.22 -9.02 -1.01
C SER A 114 -0.09 -9.60 -0.46
N PRO A 115 -0.06 -10.84 0.03
CA PRO A 115 0.94 -11.88 -0.18
C PRO A 115 0.92 -12.37 -1.64
N PHE A 116 2.10 -12.56 -2.23
CA PHE A 116 2.18 -13.07 -3.61
C PHE A 116 1.86 -14.57 -3.63
N ASP A 117 0.86 -14.94 -4.41
CA ASP A 117 0.45 -16.33 -4.62
C ASP A 117 -0.08 -16.58 -6.06
N ASP A 118 -0.40 -17.85 -6.36
CA ASP A 118 -0.87 -18.26 -7.68
C ASP A 118 -2.21 -17.63 -8.11
N LYS A 119 -2.99 -17.07 -7.19
CA LYS A 119 -4.25 -16.38 -7.52
C LYS A 119 -4.03 -15.18 -8.42
N LEU A 120 -2.90 -14.50 -8.27
CA LEU A 120 -2.56 -13.37 -9.13
C LEU A 120 -2.33 -13.78 -10.59
N SER A 121 -2.08 -15.05 -10.88
CA SER A 121 -1.96 -15.56 -12.26
C SER A 121 -3.27 -15.47 -13.06
N THR A 122 -4.40 -15.37 -12.38
CA THR A 122 -5.72 -15.21 -13.02
C THR A 122 -6.02 -13.75 -13.37
N CYS A 123 -5.25 -12.80 -12.82
CA CYS A 123 -5.44 -11.37 -13.02
C CYS A 123 -4.66 -10.86 -14.24
N ASP A 124 -5.28 -10.01 -15.03
CA ASP A 124 -4.58 -9.26 -16.08
C ASP A 124 -3.83 -8.06 -15.46
N LEU A 125 -2.64 -8.34 -14.94
CA LEU A 125 -1.80 -7.33 -14.31
C LEU A 125 -1.24 -6.27 -15.29
N SER A 126 -1.42 -6.42 -16.60
CA SER A 126 -1.06 -5.40 -17.59
C SER A 126 -1.92 -4.13 -17.47
N LYS A 127 -3.08 -4.23 -16.80
CA LYS A 127 -4.02 -3.15 -16.49
C LYS A 127 -3.61 -2.29 -15.28
N VAL A 128 -2.60 -2.73 -14.54
CA VAL A 128 -2.13 -2.02 -13.35
C VAL A 128 -1.36 -0.76 -13.76
N TYR A 129 -1.72 0.36 -13.14
CA TYR A 129 -1.08 1.66 -13.35
C TYR A 129 0.21 1.81 -12.56
N LEU A 130 0.24 1.30 -11.31
CA LEU A 130 1.37 1.44 -10.41
C LEU A 130 1.49 0.19 -9.53
N PHE A 131 2.67 -0.41 -9.51
CA PHE A 131 3.04 -1.43 -8.54
C PHE A 131 3.83 -0.83 -7.39
N LEU A 132 3.48 -1.21 -6.17
CA LEU A 132 4.32 -1.01 -4.99
C LEU A 132 4.72 -2.39 -4.47
N VAL A 133 5.98 -2.73 -4.60
CA VAL A 133 6.52 -4.05 -4.27
C VAL A 133 7.76 -3.92 -3.40
N ASN A 134 8.03 -4.93 -2.60
CA ASN A 134 9.32 -5.11 -1.96
C ASN A 134 10.21 -6.04 -2.81
N GLU A 135 11.45 -6.28 -2.35
CA GLU A 135 12.42 -7.11 -3.06
C GLU A 135 11.93 -8.55 -3.23
N ILE A 136 11.24 -9.11 -2.22
CA ILE A 136 10.72 -10.49 -2.25
C ILE A 136 9.62 -10.61 -3.31
N GLU A 137 8.68 -9.71 -3.30
CA GLU A 137 7.58 -9.67 -4.28
C GLU A 137 8.11 -9.41 -5.69
N GLY A 138 9.08 -8.51 -5.82
CA GLY A 138 9.77 -8.25 -7.07
C GLY A 138 10.47 -9.49 -7.61
N GLU A 139 11.19 -10.24 -6.77
CA GLU A 139 11.80 -11.53 -7.13
C GLU A 139 10.74 -12.55 -7.55
N GLN A 140 9.64 -12.66 -6.81
CA GLN A 140 8.55 -13.59 -7.14
C GLN A 140 7.89 -13.30 -8.50
N ILE A 141 7.72 -12.02 -8.84
CA ILE A 141 7.11 -11.61 -10.12
C ILE A 141 8.06 -11.82 -11.30
N THR A 142 9.36 -11.57 -11.11
CA THR A 142 10.35 -11.46 -12.19
C THR A 142 11.32 -12.63 -12.27
N GLY A 143 11.55 -13.32 -11.14
CA GLY A 143 12.62 -14.31 -11.00
C GLY A 143 14.02 -13.68 -10.81
N CYS A 144 14.13 -12.35 -10.75
CA CYS A 144 15.38 -11.61 -10.57
C CYS A 144 15.60 -11.26 -9.10
N LYS A 145 16.86 -11.29 -8.63
CA LYS A 145 17.22 -10.93 -7.24
C LYS A 145 17.81 -9.52 -7.11
N ASP A 146 18.50 -9.08 -8.13
CA ASP A 146 19.10 -7.75 -8.15
C ASP A 146 18.03 -6.69 -8.40
N LYS A 147 18.07 -5.60 -7.62
CA LYS A 147 17.05 -4.53 -7.66
C LYS A 147 16.89 -3.86 -9.03
N ASP A 148 18.01 -3.66 -9.74
CA ASP A 148 17.95 -3.04 -11.06
C ASP A 148 17.39 -4.02 -12.09
N GLN A 149 17.74 -5.31 -12.00
CA GLN A 149 17.17 -6.36 -12.83
C GLN A 149 15.67 -6.57 -12.53
N ILE A 150 15.23 -6.48 -11.27
CA ILE A 150 13.81 -6.52 -10.90
C ILE A 150 13.06 -5.40 -11.62
N LEU A 151 13.51 -4.15 -11.50
CA LEU A 151 12.84 -3.01 -12.10
C LEU A 151 12.80 -3.09 -13.64
N ASP A 152 13.89 -3.49 -14.26
CA ASP A 152 13.97 -3.60 -15.71
C ASP A 152 13.07 -4.75 -16.23
N ALA A 153 13.05 -5.89 -15.53
CA ALA A 153 12.17 -7.02 -15.85
C ALA A 153 10.68 -6.67 -15.63
N MET A 154 10.36 -5.94 -14.56
CA MET A 154 9.01 -5.43 -14.33
C MET A 154 8.57 -4.49 -15.46
N ALA A 155 9.43 -3.57 -15.88
CA ALA A 155 9.13 -2.65 -16.99
C ALA A 155 8.98 -3.36 -18.34
N ALA A 156 9.77 -4.38 -18.58
CA ALA A 156 9.61 -5.23 -19.77
C ALA A 156 8.30 -6.00 -19.76
N LYS A 157 7.89 -6.52 -18.60
CA LYS A 157 6.65 -7.30 -18.42
C LYS A 157 5.39 -6.43 -18.45
N PHE A 158 5.47 -5.21 -17.89
CA PHE A 158 4.34 -4.29 -17.73
C PHE A 158 4.70 -2.88 -18.26
N PRO A 159 4.85 -2.70 -19.58
CA PRO A 159 5.46 -1.49 -20.18
C PRO A 159 4.66 -0.20 -19.97
N ASN A 160 3.40 -0.29 -19.57
CA ASN A 160 2.54 0.85 -19.30
C ASN A 160 2.44 1.20 -17.80
N ALA A 161 3.02 0.37 -16.94
CA ALA A 161 2.98 0.56 -15.50
C ALA A 161 4.14 1.42 -14.99
N ARG A 162 4.00 1.86 -13.75
CA ARG A 162 5.04 2.48 -12.94
C ARG A 162 5.33 1.57 -11.76
N PHE A 163 6.51 1.73 -11.17
CA PHE A 163 6.98 0.83 -10.11
C PHE A 163 7.56 1.64 -8.95
N VAL A 164 7.24 1.23 -7.74
CA VAL A 164 7.97 1.62 -6.54
C VAL A 164 8.48 0.33 -5.90
N LEU A 165 9.79 0.19 -5.86
CA LEU A 165 10.48 -0.92 -5.21
C LEU A 165 11.02 -0.44 -3.87
N THR A 166 10.51 -1.01 -2.76
CA THR A 166 11.03 -0.76 -1.41
C THR A 166 12.13 -1.76 -1.09
N LEU A 167 13.25 -1.26 -0.55
CA LEU A 167 14.49 -1.99 -0.31
C LEU A 167 14.82 -2.09 1.18
N GLY A 168 13.81 -2.10 2.04
CA GLY A 168 13.99 -2.15 3.49
C GLY A 168 14.91 -1.05 4.00
N SER A 169 16.09 -1.43 4.50
CA SER A 169 17.10 -0.49 5.00
C SER A 169 17.85 0.28 3.91
N ASP A 170 17.68 -0.06 2.65
CA ASP A 170 18.40 0.53 1.53
C ASP A 170 17.56 1.58 0.78
N GLY A 171 16.38 1.91 1.29
CA GLY A 171 15.54 2.97 0.76
C GLY A 171 14.43 2.50 -0.17
N ALA A 172 14.14 3.30 -1.19
CA ALA A 172 13.12 2.98 -2.19
C ALA A 172 13.47 3.60 -3.55
N VAL A 173 13.07 2.94 -4.62
CA VAL A 173 13.25 3.41 -6.00
C VAL A 173 11.90 3.48 -6.70
N TYR A 174 11.60 4.62 -7.31
CA TYR A 174 10.55 4.74 -8.30
C TYR A 174 11.13 4.54 -9.69
N TYR A 175 10.37 3.90 -10.56
CA TYR A 175 10.73 3.72 -11.96
C TYR A 175 9.47 3.75 -12.85
N ASP A 176 9.49 4.49 -13.95
CA ASP A 176 8.39 4.58 -14.91
C ASP A 176 8.72 4.04 -16.31
N GLY A 177 9.81 3.28 -16.41
CA GLY A 177 10.34 2.79 -17.67
C GLY A 177 11.35 3.74 -18.35
N LYS A 178 11.52 4.97 -17.81
CA LYS A 178 12.42 6.00 -18.34
C LYS A 178 13.31 6.59 -17.27
N GLU A 179 12.73 7.03 -16.18
CA GLU A 179 13.41 7.72 -15.09
C GLU A 179 13.40 6.84 -13.82
N LYS A 180 14.57 6.69 -13.19
CA LYS A 180 14.73 6.10 -11.87
C LYS A 180 14.93 7.22 -10.85
N VAL A 181 14.08 7.27 -9.82
CA VAL A 181 14.18 8.23 -8.71
C VAL A 181 14.42 7.46 -7.43
N PHE A 182 15.58 7.68 -6.80
CA PHE A 182 15.95 7.01 -5.55
C PHE A 182 15.67 7.90 -4.33
N GLN A 183 15.24 7.27 -3.25
CA GLN A 183 15.08 7.89 -1.93
C GLN A 183 15.76 7.01 -0.87
N ASP A 184 16.74 7.58 -0.20
CA ASP A 184 17.40 6.94 0.95
C ASP A 184 16.48 6.89 2.18
N ILE A 185 16.80 6.04 3.13
CA ILE A 185 16.05 5.93 4.40
C ILE A 185 16.26 7.15 5.30
N PHE A 186 15.33 7.37 6.21
CA PHE A 186 15.56 8.17 7.40
C PHE A 186 15.96 7.22 8.52
N LYS A 187 17.23 7.29 8.94
CA LYS A 187 17.79 6.40 9.97
C LYS A 187 17.07 6.58 11.29
N VAL A 188 16.53 5.50 11.82
CA VAL A 188 15.84 5.43 13.11
C VAL A 188 16.19 4.11 13.79
N LYS A 189 15.94 4.02 15.10
CA LYS A 189 15.98 2.73 15.79
C LYS A 189 14.67 1.99 15.51
N ALA A 190 14.73 0.92 14.74
CA ALA A 190 13.57 0.09 14.47
C ALA A 190 13.12 -0.63 15.76
N VAL A 191 11.80 -0.60 16.01
CA VAL A 191 11.11 -1.27 17.11
C VAL A 191 10.21 -2.37 16.57
N ASP A 192 9.43 -2.03 15.54
CA ASP A 192 8.48 -2.94 14.90
C ASP A 192 8.34 -2.56 13.42
N THR A 193 8.51 -3.50 12.51
CA THR A 193 8.41 -3.26 11.07
C THR A 193 7.01 -3.50 10.51
N THR A 194 6.06 -3.89 11.37
CA THR A 194 4.67 -4.09 10.99
C THR A 194 4.08 -2.80 10.40
N ALA A 195 3.32 -2.93 9.32
CA ALA A 195 2.71 -1.83 8.58
C ALA A 195 3.68 -0.76 8.01
N ALA A 196 4.99 -1.03 7.94
CA ALA A 196 5.93 -0.11 7.32
C ALA A 196 5.63 0.10 5.82
N GLY A 197 5.37 -0.99 5.09
CA GLY A 197 4.98 -0.98 3.68
C GLY A 197 3.64 -0.30 3.44
N ASP A 198 2.63 -0.58 4.29
CA ASP A 198 1.30 0.04 4.19
C ASP A 198 1.38 1.55 4.44
N THR A 199 2.17 1.95 5.44
CA THR A 199 2.43 3.37 5.72
C THR A 199 3.11 4.05 4.54
N PHE A 200 4.14 3.42 3.98
CA PHE A 200 4.84 3.93 2.80
C PHE A 200 3.87 4.10 1.63
N THR A 201 3.13 3.04 1.28
CA THR A 201 2.14 3.03 0.19
C THR A 201 1.15 4.16 0.35
N GLY A 202 0.59 4.27 1.53
CA GLY A 202 -0.42 5.28 1.81
C GLY A 202 0.09 6.71 1.66
N TYR A 203 1.26 7.02 2.21
CA TYR A 203 1.84 8.37 2.09
C TYR A 203 2.32 8.68 0.68
N PHE A 204 2.84 7.68 -0.05
CA PHE A 204 3.25 7.83 -1.44
C PHE A 204 2.04 8.20 -2.32
N ILE A 205 0.98 7.41 -2.27
CA ILE A 205 -0.24 7.66 -3.07
C ILE A 205 -0.87 8.99 -2.68
N ALA A 206 -0.91 9.32 -1.40
CA ALA A 206 -1.40 10.59 -0.92
C ALA A 206 -0.65 11.79 -1.51
N ALA A 207 0.66 11.72 -1.57
CA ALA A 207 1.47 12.79 -2.12
C ALA A 207 1.28 12.91 -3.64
N VAL A 208 1.25 11.77 -4.35
CA VAL A 208 1.03 11.74 -5.80
C VAL A 208 -0.35 12.30 -6.17
N THR A 209 -1.39 11.89 -5.47
CA THR A 209 -2.76 12.40 -5.70
C THR A 209 -2.92 13.89 -5.34
N ALA A 210 -2.10 14.40 -4.43
CA ALA A 210 -2.01 15.81 -4.12
C ALA A 210 -1.16 16.64 -5.12
N GLY A 211 -0.67 16.01 -6.21
CA GLY A 211 0.12 16.66 -7.25
C GLY A 211 1.57 16.97 -6.85
N ARG A 212 2.12 16.27 -5.83
CA ARG A 212 3.52 16.40 -5.47
C ARG A 212 4.42 15.70 -6.51
N SER A 213 5.66 16.15 -6.62
CA SER A 213 6.67 15.46 -7.41
C SER A 213 6.95 14.06 -6.86
N ILE A 214 7.43 13.14 -7.70
CA ILE A 214 7.80 11.78 -7.28
C ILE A 214 8.87 11.81 -6.19
N GLN A 215 9.85 12.70 -6.28
CA GLN A 215 10.88 12.86 -5.26
C GLN A 215 10.28 13.26 -3.89
N GLU A 216 9.33 14.21 -3.88
CA GLU A 216 8.62 14.60 -2.66
C GLU A 216 7.74 13.47 -2.12
N ALA A 217 7.06 12.74 -3.00
CA ALA A 217 6.21 11.60 -2.63
C ALA A 217 7.03 10.49 -1.97
N LEU A 218 8.15 10.09 -2.57
CA LEU A 218 9.08 9.13 -2.00
C LEU A 218 9.63 9.59 -0.64
N ARG A 219 10.05 10.86 -0.55
CA ARG A 219 10.58 11.44 0.69
C ARG A 219 9.55 11.44 1.81
N MET A 220 8.29 11.81 1.53
CA MET A 220 7.21 11.78 2.51
C MET A 220 6.89 10.35 2.95
N ALA A 221 6.82 9.41 2.02
CA ALA A 221 6.56 8.01 2.29
C ALA A 221 7.67 7.37 3.13
N ALA A 222 8.94 7.58 2.76
CA ALA A 222 10.09 7.08 3.51
C ALA A 222 10.14 7.66 4.94
N LYS A 223 9.82 8.96 5.09
CA LYS A 223 9.78 9.58 6.42
C LYS A 223 8.64 9.02 7.28
N ALA A 224 7.45 8.89 6.70
CA ALA A 224 6.31 8.30 7.42
C ALA A 224 6.59 6.86 7.84
N SER A 225 7.14 6.04 6.95
CA SER A 225 7.54 4.66 7.24
C SER A 225 8.61 4.62 8.34
N SER A 226 9.61 5.54 8.34
CA SER A 226 10.62 5.60 9.40
C SER A 226 10.02 5.90 10.78
N ILE A 227 8.99 6.74 10.85
CA ILE A 227 8.28 7.00 12.10
C ILE A 227 7.48 5.75 12.53
N ALA A 228 6.79 5.10 11.61
CA ALA A 228 6.03 3.90 11.89
C ALA A 228 6.92 2.79 12.47
N VAL A 229 8.05 2.47 11.84
CA VAL A 229 8.95 1.40 12.33
C VAL A 229 9.62 1.71 13.67
N SER A 230 9.60 2.96 14.13
CA SER A 230 10.11 3.36 15.46
C SER A 230 9.10 3.16 16.60
N ARG A 231 7.91 2.66 16.31
CA ARG A 231 6.79 2.48 17.25
C ARG A 231 6.28 1.05 17.19
N PRO A 232 5.71 0.51 18.30
CA PRO A 232 5.11 -0.81 18.28
C PRO A 232 3.73 -0.80 17.63
N GLY A 233 3.36 -1.93 17.01
CA GLY A 233 2.04 -2.21 16.44
C GLY A 233 1.84 -1.68 15.03
N ALA A 234 0.73 -2.08 14.41
CA ALA A 234 0.36 -1.73 13.04
C ALA A 234 -0.31 -0.34 12.97
N THR A 235 -1.63 -0.29 13.06
CA THR A 235 -2.40 0.96 12.96
C THR A 235 -1.96 2.05 13.95
N PRO A 236 -1.65 1.76 15.23
CA PRO A 236 -1.19 2.77 16.19
C PRO A 236 0.18 3.38 15.84
N SER A 237 1.02 2.69 15.08
CA SER A 237 2.35 3.18 14.69
C SER A 237 2.31 4.22 13.58
N ILE A 238 1.24 4.24 12.78
CA ILE A 238 1.12 5.13 11.61
C ILE A 238 1.09 6.59 12.03
N PRO A 239 2.05 7.43 11.59
CA PRO A 239 2.09 8.84 11.98
C PRO A 239 0.95 9.63 11.34
N ARG A 240 0.64 10.79 11.94
CA ARG A 240 -0.22 11.79 11.32
C ARG A 240 0.56 12.67 10.34
N ALA A 241 -0.15 13.28 9.40
CA ALA A 241 0.48 14.09 8.35
C ALA A 241 1.28 15.29 8.91
N ASP A 242 0.81 15.91 9.99
CA ASP A 242 1.50 16.99 10.67
C ASP A 242 2.81 16.54 11.33
N GLU A 243 2.85 15.34 11.92
CA GLU A 243 4.09 14.77 12.46
C GLU A 243 5.14 14.57 11.34
N VAL A 244 4.73 14.01 10.19
CA VAL A 244 5.63 13.80 9.06
C VAL A 244 6.15 15.13 8.53
N LYS A 245 5.29 16.13 8.34
CA LYS A 245 5.66 17.49 7.89
C LYS A 245 6.65 18.15 8.85
N ASN A 246 6.37 18.14 10.14
CA ASN A 246 7.24 18.73 11.15
C ASN A 246 8.61 18.05 11.16
N CYS A 247 8.66 16.72 11.16
CA CYS A 247 9.92 15.99 11.10
C CYS A 247 10.73 16.30 9.83
N LEU A 248 10.09 16.52 8.68
CA LEU A 248 10.77 16.89 7.44
C LEU A 248 11.37 18.29 7.49
N LEU A 249 10.71 19.24 8.15
CA LEU A 249 11.22 20.60 8.33
C LEU A 249 12.50 20.63 9.19
N TYR A 250 12.56 19.82 10.25
CA TYR A 250 13.73 19.74 11.13
C TYR A 250 14.91 18.94 10.52
N THR A 251 14.68 18.13 9.50
CA THR A 251 15.75 17.35 8.83
C THR A 251 16.25 17.99 7.54
N SER A 252 15.74 19.15 7.16
CA SER A 252 16.32 19.97 6.09
C SER A 252 17.55 20.70 6.65
N PRO A 253 18.71 20.71 5.93
CA PRO A 253 19.88 21.50 6.39
C PRO A 253 19.45 22.94 6.64
N SER A 254 19.81 23.46 7.82
CA SER A 254 19.60 24.89 8.10
C SER A 254 20.42 25.71 7.09
N PRO A 255 19.91 26.83 6.59
CA PRO A 255 20.72 27.75 5.77
C PRO A 255 22.01 28.23 6.46
N ARG A 256 22.21 27.90 7.75
CA ARG A 256 23.43 28.23 8.53
C ARG A 256 24.52 27.15 8.45
N ASP A 257 24.22 25.97 7.91
CA ASP A 257 25.18 24.86 7.82
C ASP A 257 25.96 24.86 6.49
N THR A 258 25.77 25.88 5.66
CA THR A 258 26.48 26.10 4.39
C THR A 258 27.48 27.25 4.46
N ARG A 259 28.28 27.31 5.55
CA ARG A 259 29.45 28.19 5.62
C ARG A 259 30.72 27.43 5.82
#